data_7214c092c814f312e11626ebc6632853
#
_entry.id   7214c092c814f312e11626ebc6632853
#
_cell.length_a   1.000
_cell.length_b   1.000
_cell.length_c   1.000
_cell.angle_alpha   90.00
_cell.angle_beta   90.00
_cell.angle_gamma   90.00
#
_symmetry.space_group_name_H-M   'P 1'
#
loop_
_entity.id
_entity.type
_entity.pdbx_description
1 polymer ?
#
loop_
_entity_poly.entity_id
_entity_poly.type
_entity_poly.pdbx_seq_one_letter_code
_entity_poly.pdbx_strand_id
1 'polypeptide(L)'
;ELLPDKANEILKALGPAGIVDSLALALEALDQPLHRWELAARVTDATTDPFRKVPGLIGIDASITANEEGATAWIDTKDFELVLPSVYREPIRLTSVLGTLEGRWQRDALFLEHGVLLGSATEHDAAVQFEIDIPFSKQSSVPLEMRLAASVVDAPVGIREAYVPYRMPAPAYAWLQQALPVGQIESGVFLWHGGFKPYGHSSQTMQLAADLSGVTLDYQPGWPAARLTESQLRLDDTRIDAWSAQGQLAELSLVDTAVGLHVGSDAIWLNLQTQSNGKPGEIVSALEQLPALSKAYPVMRDLTVGGDDPTTTTANVRFDLRNVGPSLDVDVDVALTNATVASALLDLQAASLSGDLRYRTLTGFESTGVTARVFDRQVAVDIGPQLATAPDTLLAAQFDFEAAVSDVLSWRGVSYPLPAEGVAAVTVGLNVASEVAVDIESDLKGVSVDLPLPWGKSVEARAPLKVSWRDREWAAWEVFWFGRASAITDTPEAG
;
A
#
# COMPACT_ATOMS: atom_id res chain seq x y z
N GLU A 1 -13.91 -21.71 53.00
CA GLU A 1 -15.36 -21.54 53.29
C GLU A 1 -15.81 -20.07 53.39
N LEU A 2 -14.88 -19.09 53.40
CA LEU A 2 -15.18 -17.65 53.42
C LEU A 2 -15.60 -17.07 52.08
N LEU A 3 -15.35 -17.78 50.97
CA LEU A 3 -15.71 -17.33 49.62
C LEU A 3 -16.79 -18.22 49.01
N PRO A 4 -17.66 -17.68 48.14
CA PRO A 4 -18.60 -18.48 47.34
C PRO A 4 -17.91 -19.61 46.61
N ASP A 5 -18.56 -20.77 46.45
CA ASP A 5 -17.96 -21.99 45.83
C ASP A 5 -17.29 -21.73 44.51
N LYS A 6 -17.86 -20.88 43.64
CA LYS A 6 -17.26 -20.50 42.35
C LYS A 6 -16.03 -19.62 42.49
N ALA A 7 -15.99 -18.72 43.45
CA ALA A 7 -14.81 -17.91 43.73
C ALA A 7 -13.66 -18.79 44.23
N ASN A 8 -13.98 -19.77 45.09
CA ASN A 8 -13.01 -20.80 45.51
C ASN A 8 -12.49 -21.66 44.33
N GLU A 9 -13.37 -22.03 43.41
CA GLU A 9 -12.97 -22.77 42.19
C GLU A 9 -11.99 -21.95 41.30
N ILE A 10 -12.32 -20.67 41.09
CA ILE A 10 -11.46 -19.75 40.33
C ILE A 10 -10.13 -19.53 41.04
N LEU A 11 -10.15 -19.27 42.34
CA LEU A 11 -8.93 -19.07 43.13
C LEU A 11 -8.02 -20.31 43.13
N LYS A 12 -8.58 -21.50 43.24
CA LYS A 12 -7.84 -22.75 43.13
C LYS A 12 -7.26 -22.95 41.71
N ALA A 13 -8.01 -22.56 40.68
CA ALA A 13 -7.59 -22.69 39.30
C ALA A 13 -6.50 -21.66 38.94
N LEU A 14 -6.52 -20.46 39.53
CA LEU A 14 -5.47 -19.46 39.39
C LEU A 14 -4.18 -19.84 40.15
N GLY A 15 -4.25 -20.77 41.11
CA GLY A 15 -3.09 -21.28 41.83
C GLY A 15 -2.16 -20.20 42.41
N PRO A 16 -2.69 -19.19 43.13
CA PRO A 16 -1.84 -18.08 43.58
C PRO A 16 -0.72 -18.58 44.49
N ALA A 17 0.51 -18.13 44.16
CA ALA A 17 1.72 -18.38 44.94
C ALA A 17 2.46 -17.05 45.15
N GLY A 18 3.35 -16.98 46.12
CA GLY A 18 4.12 -15.78 46.43
C GLY A 18 4.37 -15.63 47.94
N ILE A 19 4.93 -14.51 48.33
CA ILE A 19 5.26 -14.19 49.70
C ILE A 19 4.23 -13.16 50.23
N VAL A 20 3.65 -13.44 51.38
CA VAL A 20 2.83 -12.47 52.09
C VAL A 20 3.69 -11.85 53.20
N ASP A 21 4.17 -10.63 52.94
CA ASP A 21 5.01 -9.90 53.91
C ASP A 21 4.25 -9.43 55.14
N SER A 22 3.00 -9.03 54.95
CA SER A 22 2.12 -8.62 56.02
C SER A 22 0.66 -8.91 55.68
N LEU A 23 -0.10 -9.26 56.70
CA LEU A 23 -1.53 -9.50 56.63
C LEU A 23 -2.19 -8.95 57.86
N ALA A 24 -3.18 -8.09 57.71
CA ALA A 24 -4.07 -7.63 58.74
C ALA A 24 -5.51 -7.91 58.33
N LEU A 25 -6.28 -8.55 59.23
CA LEU A 25 -7.69 -8.83 59.03
C LEU A 25 -8.47 -8.32 60.26
N ALA A 26 -9.42 -7.42 60.01
CA ALA A 26 -10.36 -6.96 60.99
C ALA A 26 -11.76 -7.56 60.72
N LEU A 27 -12.43 -8.06 61.73
CA LEU A 27 -13.78 -8.59 61.68
C LEU A 27 -14.64 -7.84 62.62
N GLU A 28 -15.82 -7.35 62.19
CA GLU A 28 -16.74 -6.63 63.08
C GLU A 28 -17.36 -7.57 64.14
N ALA A 29 -17.73 -8.79 63.76
CA ALA A 29 -18.31 -9.80 64.64
C ALA A 29 -17.77 -11.20 64.23
N LEU A 30 -17.32 -11.98 65.25
CA LEU A 30 -16.79 -13.32 65.04
C LEU A 30 -17.86 -14.35 64.71
N ASP A 31 -19.11 -14.12 65.07
CA ASP A 31 -20.26 -14.97 64.76
C ASP A 31 -20.85 -14.72 63.37
N GLN A 32 -20.51 -13.58 62.74
CA GLN A 32 -20.92 -13.23 61.40
C GLN A 32 -19.73 -12.66 60.58
N PRO A 33 -18.67 -13.45 60.37
CA PRO A 33 -17.39 -12.95 59.82
C PRO A 33 -17.46 -12.41 58.39
N LEU A 34 -18.54 -12.66 57.66
CA LEU A 34 -18.76 -12.14 56.30
C LEU A 34 -19.66 -10.90 56.27
N HIS A 35 -20.13 -10.38 57.41
CA HIS A 35 -21.01 -9.22 57.41
C HIS A 35 -20.25 -7.91 57.20
N ARG A 36 -19.18 -7.74 57.98
CA ARG A 36 -18.21 -6.64 57.79
C ARG A 36 -16.81 -7.13 58.11
N TRP A 37 -15.93 -6.96 57.17
CA TRP A 37 -14.53 -7.32 57.31
C TRP A 37 -13.64 -6.35 56.53
N GLU A 38 -12.46 -6.13 57.00
CA GLU A 38 -11.43 -5.37 56.35
C GLU A 38 -10.14 -6.19 56.29
N LEU A 39 -9.49 -6.22 55.11
CA LEU A 39 -8.22 -6.90 54.88
C LEU A 39 -7.22 -5.90 54.33
N ALA A 40 -6.02 -5.90 54.89
CA ALA A 40 -4.86 -5.25 54.29
C ALA A 40 -3.73 -6.27 54.18
N ALA A 41 -3.14 -6.39 53.00
CA ALA A 41 -2.05 -7.31 52.74
C ALA A 41 -0.98 -6.65 51.90
N ARG A 42 0.28 -7.06 52.12
CA ARG A 42 1.40 -6.81 51.22
C ARG A 42 1.92 -8.13 50.70
N VAL A 43 2.02 -8.22 49.39
CA VAL A 43 2.51 -9.43 48.73
C VAL A 43 3.73 -9.09 47.85
N THR A 44 4.68 -10.01 47.80
CA THR A 44 5.92 -9.89 46.99
C THR A 44 6.08 -11.16 46.18
N ASP A 45 6.56 -11.01 44.95
CA ASP A 45 6.78 -12.10 43.97
C ASP A 45 5.53 -12.98 43.79
N ALA A 46 4.36 -12.34 43.74
CA ALA A 46 3.10 -13.06 43.59
C ALA A 46 2.94 -13.54 42.15
N THR A 47 2.45 -14.77 42.00
CA THR A 47 2.21 -15.40 40.71
C THR A 47 0.82 -15.99 40.63
N THR A 48 0.23 -16.01 39.45
CA THR A 48 -1.03 -16.71 39.16
C THR A 48 -0.94 -17.45 37.84
N ASP A 49 -1.57 -18.60 37.76
CA ASP A 49 -1.70 -19.36 36.52
C ASP A 49 -2.80 -18.77 35.62
N PRO A 50 -2.66 -18.81 34.29
CA PRO A 50 -3.72 -18.40 33.37
C PRO A 50 -4.91 -19.37 33.46
N PHE A 51 -6.11 -18.82 33.63
CA PHE A 51 -7.32 -19.62 33.70
C PHE A 51 -8.39 -19.10 32.71
N ARG A 52 -8.72 -19.90 31.70
CA ARG A 52 -9.68 -19.54 30.62
C ARG A 52 -9.28 -18.25 29.91
N LYS A 53 -9.93 -17.12 30.20
CA LYS A 53 -9.64 -15.78 29.65
C LYS A 53 -8.99 -14.85 30.67
N VAL A 54 -8.77 -15.33 31.88
CA VAL A 54 -8.06 -14.58 32.92
C VAL A 54 -6.56 -14.79 32.70
N PRO A 55 -5.77 -13.72 32.58
CA PRO A 55 -4.33 -13.84 32.43
C PRO A 55 -3.69 -14.43 33.68
N GLY A 56 -2.62 -15.20 33.47
CA GLY A 56 -1.62 -15.49 34.49
C GLY A 56 -0.70 -14.28 34.66
N LEU A 57 -0.22 -14.07 35.86
CA LEU A 57 0.64 -12.96 36.24
C LEU A 57 1.84 -13.52 36.98
N ILE A 58 3.05 -13.01 36.68
CA ILE A 58 4.28 -13.47 37.33
C ILE A 58 5.07 -12.24 37.81
N GLY A 59 5.56 -12.33 39.06
CA GLY A 59 6.44 -11.33 39.65
C GLY A 59 5.68 -10.09 40.15
N ILE A 60 4.52 -10.23 40.79
CA ILE A 60 3.76 -9.09 41.28
C ILE A 60 4.14 -8.75 42.71
N ASP A 61 4.53 -7.48 42.89
CA ASP A 61 4.62 -6.83 44.19
C ASP A 61 3.44 -5.87 44.32
N ALA A 62 2.61 -6.05 45.33
CA ALA A 62 1.42 -5.24 45.54
C ALA A 62 1.05 -5.04 47.00
N SER A 63 0.42 -3.88 47.24
CA SER A 63 -0.32 -3.62 48.49
C SER A 63 -1.82 -3.69 48.18
N ILE A 64 -2.55 -4.48 48.92
CA ILE A 64 -3.96 -4.78 48.70
C ILE A 64 -4.77 -4.37 49.91
N THR A 65 -5.85 -3.64 49.67
CA THR A 65 -6.93 -3.48 50.69
C THR A 65 -8.22 -4.05 50.12
N ALA A 66 -9.00 -4.72 50.94
CA ALA A 66 -10.27 -5.31 50.54
C ALA A 66 -11.28 -5.28 51.68
N ASN A 67 -12.55 -5.25 51.33
CA ASN A 67 -13.68 -5.36 52.27
C ASN A 67 -14.84 -6.14 51.58
N GLU A 68 -16.00 -6.17 52.19
CA GLU A 68 -17.19 -6.84 51.66
C GLU A 68 -17.72 -6.24 50.34
N GLU A 69 -17.34 -5.02 49.99
CA GLU A 69 -17.81 -4.33 48.79
C GLU A 69 -16.82 -4.45 47.61
N GLY A 70 -15.51 -4.50 47.91
CA GLY A 70 -14.51 -4.52 46.83
C GLY A 70 -13.06 -4.61 47.32
N ALA A 71 -12.14 -4.40 46.41
CA ALA A 71 -10.70 -4.38 46.65
C ALA A 71 -9.99 -3.31 45.82
N THR A 72 -8.93 -2.76 46.40
CA THR A 72 -7.95 -1.92 45.70
C THR A 72 -6.57 -2.55 45.83
N ALA A 73 -5.85 -2.65 44.71
CA ALA A 73 -4.48 -3.08 44.68
C ALA A 73 -3.58 -1.99 44.09
N TRP A 74 -2.51 -1.65 44.79
CA TRP A 74 -1.43 -0.79 44.32
C TRP A 74 -0.26 -1.68 43.95
N ILE A 75 0.12 -1.63 42.69
CA ILE A 75 1.18 -2.44 42.07
C ILE A 75 2.42 -1.57 41.89
N ASP A 76 3.55 -2.07 42.34
CA ASP A 76 4.89 -1.49 42.12
C ASP A 76 5.87 -2.65 42.06
N THR A 77 6.08 -3.13 40.84
CA THR A 77 6.83 -4.38 40.62
C THR A 77 7.87 -4.26 39.55
N LYS A 78 8.86 -5.12 39.61
CA LYS A 78 9.92 -5.32 38.59
C LYS A 78 9.84 -6.73 38.01
N ASP A 79 10.35 -6.87 36.78
CA ASP A 79 10.41 -8.17 36.09
C ASP A 79 9.04 -8.89 35.96
N PHE A 80 8.05 -8.12 35.52
CA PHE A 80 6.66 -8.55 35.37
C PHE A 80 6.43 -9.34 34.08
N GLU A 81 5.67 -10.43 34.16
CA GLU A 81 5.17 -11.16 32.99
C GLU A 81 3.63 -11.30 33.03
N LEU A 82 2.99 -10.96 31.89
CA LEU A 82 1.57 -11.24 31.62
C LEU A 82 1.44 -12.44 30.71
N VAL A 83 0.85 -13.53 31.22
CA VAL A 83 0.68 -14.80 30.50
C VAL A 83 -0.78 -14.95 30.07
N LEU A 84 -1.07 -14.74 28.78
CA LEU A 84 -2.43 -14.85 28.22
C LEU A 84 -2.43 -15.70 26.94
N PRO A 85 -2.28 -17.04 27.02
CA PRO A 85 -2.11 -17.94 25.89
C PRO A 85 -3.35 -18.04 25.00
N SER A 86 -4.49 -17.52 25.47
CA SER A 86 -5.69 -17.38 24.64
C SER A 86 -5.63 -16.24 23.63
N VAL A 87 -4.66 -15.31 23.76
CA VAL A 87 -4.52 -14.11 22.92
C VAL A 87 -3.11 -14.00 22.33
N TYR A 88 -2.08 -14.19 23.16
CA TYR A 88 -0.67 -14.03 22.79
C TYR A 88 0.05 -15.38 22.81
N ARG A 89 1.02 -15.57 21.92
CA ARG A 89 1.83 -16.80 21.87
C ARG A 89 2.87 -16.83 22.98
N GLU A 90 3.48 -15.67 23.22
CA GLU A 90 4.51 -15.48 24.25
C GLU A 90 4.00 -14.56 25.36
N PRO A 91 4.50 -14.65 26.56
CA PRO A 91 4.21 -13.69 27.62
C PRO A 91 4.65 -12.28 27.24
N ILE A 92 3.86 -11.28 27.65
CA ILE A 92 4.28 -9.88 27.61
C ILE A 92 5.18 -9.64 28.83
N ARG A 93 6.43 -9.20 28.57
CA ARG A 93 7.45 -8.97 29.58
C ARG A 93 7.72 -7.49 29.73
N LEU A 94 7.66 -7.00 30.97
CA LEU A 94 7.95 -5.63 31.32
C LEU A 94 9.01 -5.60 32.44
N THR A 95 9.97 -4.71 32.35
CA THR A 95 11.02 -4.52 33.36
C THR A 95 10.48 -3.88 34.65
N SER A 96 9.40 -3.10 34.52
CA SER A 96 8.65 -2.57 35.67
C SER A 96 7.19 -2.32 35.33
N VAL A 97 6.33 -2.42 36.33
CA VAL A 97 4.91 -2.03 36.25
C VAL A 97 4.53 -1.26 37.51
N LEU A 98 3.92 -0.11 37.32
CA LEU A 98 3.36 0.73 38.35
C LEU A 98 1.88 0.99 38.08
N GLY A 99 1.01 0.86 39.08
CA GLY A 99 -0.38 1.22 38.85
C GLY A 99 -1.36 0.83 39.97
N THR A 100 -2.63 0.97 39.62
CA THR A 100 -3.75 0.73 40.56
C THR A 100 -4.82 -0.08 39.85
N LEU A 101 -5.39 -1.03 40.59
CA LEU A 101 -6.58 -1.79 40.24
C LEU A 101 -7.63 -1.61 41.29
N GLU A 102 -8.84 -1.21 40.89
CA GLU A 102 -10.00 -1.10 41.77
C GLU A 102 -11.09 -2.01 41.24
N GLY A 103 -11.60 -2.86 42.12
CA GLY A 103 -12.64 -3.79 41.76
C GLY A 103 -13.74 -3.83 42.83
N ARG A 104 -14.98 -3.95 42.37
CA ARG A 104 -16.16 -4.11 43.21
C ARG A 104 -16.86 -5.42 42.83
N TRP A 105 -17.28 -6.17 43.81
CA TRP A 105 -18.05 -7.38 43.57
C TRP A 105 -19.50 -7.25 44.02
N GLN A 106 -20.36 -7.90 43.26
CA GLN A 106 -21.74 -8.11 43.58
C GLN A 106 -22.04 -9.63 43.62
N ARG A 107 -23.27 -10.01 43.97
CA ARG A 107 -23.63 -11.44 44.11
C ARG A 107 -23.29 -12.27 42.86
N ASP A 108 -23.37 -11.70 41.66
CA ASP A 108 -23.31 -12.43 40.39
C ASP A 108 -22.21 -11.92 39.40
N ALA A 109 -21.45 -10.88 39.77
CA ALA A 109 -20.40 -10.31 38.94
C ALA A 109 -19.29 -9.62 39.73
N LEU A 110 -18.10 -9.55 39.14
CA LEU A 110 -16.98 -8.68 39.49
C LEU A 110 -16.89 -7.55 38.48
N PHE A 111 -16.80 -6.32 38.95
CA PHE A 111 -16.57 -5.11 38.19
C PHE A 111 -15.15 -4.58 38.48
N LEU A 112 -14.24 -4.67 37.53
CA LEU A 112 -12.99 -3.90 37.57
C LEU A 112 -13.33 -2.50 37.05
N GLU A 113 -13.54 -1.56 37.94
CA GLU A 113 -14.05 -0.22 37.61
C GLU A 113 -12.95 0.74 37.26
N HIS A 114 -11.73 0.47 37.74
CA HIS A 114 -10.57 1.31 37.46
C HIS A 114 -9.29 0.48 37.47
N GLY A 115 -8.75 0.26 36.29
CA GLY A 115 -7.45 -0.34 36.12
C GLY A 115 -6.55 0.62 35.34
N VAL A 116 -5.45 1.06 35.95
CA VAL A 116 -4.43 1.90 35.32
C VAL A 116 -3.07 1.30 35.62
N LEU A 117 -2.36 0.91 34.58
CA LEU A 117 -1.00 0.36 34.67
C LEU A 117 -0.07 1.11 33.71
N LEU A 118 1.08 1.51 34.22
CA LEU A 118 2.22 2.05 33.49
C LEU A 118 3.32 0.99 33.50
N GLY A 119 3.80 0.62 32.35
CA GLY A 119 4.81 -0.40 32.17
C GLY A 119 6.00 0.11 31.38
N SER A 120 7.20 -0.28 31.78
CA SER A 120 8.41 -0.06 31.02
C SER A 120 8.98 -1.39 30.57
N ALA A 121 9.43 -1.48 29.32
CA ALA A 121 10.21 -2.59 28.77
C ALA A 121 11.60 -2.10 28.38
N THR A 122 12.43 -2.96 27.82
CA THR A 122 13.81 -2.59 27.44
C THR A 122 13.84 -1.53 26.34
N GLU A 123 12.87 -1.55 25.44
CA GLU A 123 12.88 -0.75 24.21
C GLU A 123 11.65 0.16 24.06
N HIS A 124 10.73 0.21 25.05
CA HIS A 124 9.52 1.03 24.97
C HIS A 124 8.85 1.20 26.32
N ASP A 125 8.01 2.22 26.42
CA ASP A 125 7.08 2.42 27.50
C ASP A 125 5.65 2.17 27.02
N ALA A 126 4.82 1.61 27.90
CA ALA A 126 3.42 1.30 27.64
C ALA A 126 2.53 1.75 28.80
N ALA A 127 1.31 2.14 28.50
CA ALA A 127 0.30 2.39 29.49
C ALA A 127 -1.00 1.70 29.11
N VAL A 128 -1.76 1.25 30.10
CA VAL A 128 -3.07 0.67 29.87
C VAL A 128 -4.06 1.17 30.91
N GLN A 129 -5.23 1.56 30.45
CA GLN A 129 -6.40 1.82 31.25
C GLN A 129 -7.52 0.88 30.83
N PHE A 130 -8.21 0.26 31.78
CA PHE A 130 -9.27 -0.67 31.44
C PHE A 130 -10.36 -0.74 32.52
N GLU A 131 -11.55 -1.11 32.09
CA GLU A 131 -12.69 -1.50 32.89
C GLU A 131 -13.19 -2.84 32.35
N ILE A 132 -13.56 -3.77 33.25
CA ILE A 132 -14.04 -5.09 32.86
C ILE A 132 -15.21 -5.52 33.75
N ASP A 133 -16.34 -5.87 33.10
CA ASP A 133 -17.49 -6.49 33.78
C ASP A 133 -17.39 -8.02 33.60
N ILE A 134 -17.21 -8.73 34.71
CA ILE A 134 -16.96 -10.18 34.70
C ILE A 134 -18.11 -10.91 35.40
N PRO A 135 -19.03 -11.55 34.64
CA PRO A 135 -20.11 -12.34 35.24
C PRO A 135 -19.56 -13.63 35.89
N PHE A 136 -20.02 -14.00 37.06
CA PHE A 136 -19.66 -15.26 37.72
C PHE A 136 -20.34 -16.48 37.08
N SER A 137 -21.42 -16.29 36.37
CA SER A 137 -22.14 -17.37 35.67
C SER A 137 -22.72 -16.93 34.34
N LYS A 138 -23.06 -17.91 33.49
CA LYS A 138 -23.77 -17.64 32.25
C LYS A 138 -25.22 -17.14 32.42
N GLN A 139 -25.79 -17.28 33.61
CA GLN A 139 -27.11 -16.81 33.96
C GLN A 139 -27.10 -15.40 34.57
N SER A 140 -25.94 -14.80 34.78
CA SER A 140 -25.84 -13.42 35.22
C SER A 140 -26.50 -12.50 34.17
N SER A 141 -27.16 -11.45 34.68
CA SER A 141 -27.67 -10.37 33.83
C SER A 141 -26.58 -9.43 33.32
N VAL A 142 -25.38 -9.50 33.92
CA VAL A 142 -24.22 -8.69 33.58
C VAL A 142 -23.51 -9.36 32.37
N PRO A 143 -23.31 -8.67 31.25
CA PRO A 143 -22.51 -9.18 30.14
C PRO A 143 -21.02 -9.18 30.51
N LEU A 144 -20.25 -10.06 29.87
CA LEU A 144 -18.79 -9.95 29.89
C LEU A 144 -18.37 -8.87 28.88
N GLU A 145 -18.08 -7.70 29.39
CA GLU A 145 -17.67 -6.52 28.61
C GLU A 145 -16.35 -5.96 29.09
N MET A 146 -15.61 -5.34 28.15
CA MET A 146 -14.35 -4.65 28.44
C MET A 146 -14.30 -3.31 27.72
N ARG A 147 -13.79 -2.31 28.39
CA ARG A 147 -13.30 -1.06 27.83
C ARG A 147 -11.80 -1.02 28.07
N LEU A 148 -11.02 -0.79 27.03
CA LEU A 148 -9.56 -0.78 27.09
C LEU A 148 -9.04 0.38 26.27
N ALA A 149 -8.14 1.15 26.88
CA ALA A 149 -7.24 2.06 26.20
C ALA A 149 -5.81 1.65 26.52
N ALA A 150 -5.03 1.36 25.50
CA ALA A 150 -3.60 1.04 25.64
C ALA A 150 -2.79 1.99 24.77
N SER A 151 -1.62 2.39 25.27
CA SER A 151 -0.68 3.22 24.50
C SER A 151 0.72 2.67 24.61
N VAL A 152 1.52 3.00 23.60
CA VAL A 152 2.95 2.70 23.54
C VAL A 152 3.67 3.91 22.97
N VAL A 153 4.88 4.17 23.43
CA VAL A 153 5.74 5.25 22.93
C VAL A 153 7.17 4.75 22.77
N ASP A 154 7.87 5.36 21.80
CA ASP A 154 9.30 5.12 21.53
C ASP A 154 9.64 3.64 21.30
N ALA A 155 8.79 2.92 20.54
CA ALA A 155 8.89 1.49 20.36
C ALA A 155 9.33 1.08 18.95
N PRO A 156 10.24 0.10 18.78
CA PRO A 156 10.47 -0.47 17.47
C PRO A 156 9.22 -1.21 16.98
N VAL A 157 8.94 -1.16 15.66
CA VAL A 157 7.78 -1.88 15.07
C VAL A 157 7.82 -3.39 15.34
N GLY A 158 8.98 -3.93 15.71
CA GLY A 158 9.18 -5.32 16.11
C GLY A 158 8.35 -5.75 17.33
N ILE A 159 7.95 -4.83 18.21
CA ILE A 159 7.09 -5.14 19.37
C ILE A 159 5.76 -5.79 18.98
N ARG A 160 5.32 -5.64 17.72
CA ARG A 160 4.10 -6.29 17.22
C ARG A 160 4.08 -7.79 17.48
N GLU A 161 5.24 -8.45 17.52
CA GLU A 161 5.34 -9.90 17.80
C GLU A 161 4.78 -10.26 19.18
N ALA A 162 4.98 -9.40 20.16
CA ALA A 162 4.47 -9.56 21.51
C ALA A 162 3.03 -9.07 21.72
N TYR A 163 2.66 -7.95 21.06
CA TYR A 163 1.40 -7.25 21.35
C TYR A 163 0.27 -7.55 20.36
N VAL A 164 0.57 -8.09 19.16
CA VAL A 164 -0.48 -8.42 18.20
C VAL A 164 -1.10 -9.79 18.51
N PRO A 165 -2.44 -9.87 18.72
CA PRO A 165 -3.11 -11.14 18.97
C PRO A 165 -2.97 -12.12 17.80
N TYR A 166 -2.46 -13.33 18.06
CA TYR A 166 -2.29 -14.35 17.02
C TYR A 166 -3.63 -14.93 16.50
N ARG A 167 -4.74 -14.61 17.17
CA ARG A 167 -6.09 -15.06 16.79
C ARG A 167 -6.77 -14.16 15.76
N MET A 168 -6.10 -13.14 15.27
CA MET A 168 -6.56 -12.43 14.07
C MET A 168 -6.57 -13.37 12.84
N PRO A 169 -7.24 -13.05 11.72
CA PRO A 169 -7.24 -13.88 10.52
C PRO A 169 -5.81 -14.24 10.09
N ALA A 170 -5.53 -15.54 9.89
CA ALA A 170 -4.17 -16.03 9.64
C ALA A 170 -3.43 -15.33 8.48
N PRO A 171 -4.07 -14.99 7.34
CA PRO A 171 -3.40 -14.24 6.28
C PRO A 171 -2.97 -12.83 6.72
N ALA A 172 -3.82 -12.14 7.50
CA ALA A 172 -3.52 -10.80 8.01
C ALA A 172 -2.38 -10.84 9.03
N TYR A 173 -2.37 -11.83 9.91
CA TYR A 173 -1.27 -12.05 10.87
C TYR A 173 0.07 -12.31 10.14
N ALA A 174 0.06 -13.24 9.17
CA ALA A 174 1.26 -13.57 8.41
C ALA A 174 1.80 -12.37 7.63
N TRP A 175 0.91 -11.61 6.99
CA TRP A 175 1.28 -10.38 6.29
C TRP A 175 1.90 -9.35 7.24
N LEU A 176 1.26 -9.07 8.38
CA LEU A 176 1.75 -8.09 9.34
C LEU A 176 3.13 -8.44 9.89
N GLN A 177 3.43 -9.73 10.07
CA GLN A 177 4.75 -10.18 10.52
C GLN A 177 5.87 -9.86 9.52
N GLN A 178 5.58 -9.79 8.23
CA GLN A 178 6.55 -9.55 7.17
C GLN A 178 6.56 -8.09 6.70
N ALA A 179 5.40 -7.42 6.74
CA ALA A 179 5.20 -6.14 6.08
C ALA A 179 6.03 -4.98 6.67
N LEU A 180 6.39 -5.04 7.94
CA LEU A 180 7.09 -3.96 8.66
C LEU A 180 8.41 -4.46 9.27
N PRO A 181 9.43 -4.79 8.45
CA PRO A 181 10.71 -5.31 8.96
C PRO A 181 11.50 -4.28 9.78
N VAL A 182 11.38 -3.00 9.47
CA VAL A 182 12.09 -1.89 10.11
C VAL A 182 11.17 -0.70 10.31
N GLY A 183 11.33 0.03 11.40
CA GLY A 183 10.62 1.27 11.70
C GLY A 183 10.50 1.50 13.20
N GLN A 184 10.07 2.71 13.56
CA GLN A 184 9.82 3.14 14.92
C GLN A 184 8.37 3.58 15.08
N ILE A 185 7.76 3.22 16.20
CA ILE A 185 6.48 3.74 16.66
C ILE A 185 6.81 4.89 17.61
N GLU A 186 6.61 6.12 17.16
CA GLU A 186 6.81 7.31 17.99
C GLU A 186 5.72 7.37 19.07
N SER A 187 4.48 7.13 18.66
CA SER A 187 3.33 7.00 19.53
C SER A 187 2.29 6.04 18.94
N GLY A 188 1.65 5.26 19.79
CA GLY A 188 0.55 4.37 19.40
C GLY A 188 -0.53 4.33 20.47
N VAL A 189 -1.79 4.37 20.07
CA VAL A 189 -2.96 4.23 20.95
C VAL A 189 -3.91 3.20 20.37
N PHE A 190 -4.30 2.24 21.18
CA PHE A 190 -5.28 1.22 20.87
C PHE A 190 -6.48 1.35 21.79
N LEU A 191 -7.67 1.34 21.22
CA LEU A 191 -8.94 1.38 21.94
C LEU A 191 -9.76 0.13 21.62
N TRP A 192 -10.34 -0.47 22.65
CA TRP A 192 -11.29 -1.56 22.54
C TRP A 192 -12.50 -1.27 23.40
N HIS A 193 -13.68 -1.52 22.85
CA HIS A 193 -14.93 -1.52 23.59
C HIS A 193 -15.82 -2.65 23.08
N GLY A 194 -16.36 -3.45 23.99
CA GLY A 194 -17.37 -4.44 23.65
C GLY A 194 -17.29 -5.74 24.42
N GLY A 195 -18.22 -6.63 24.11
CA GLY A 195 -18.36 -7.92 24.76
C GLY A 195 -17.55 -9.03 24.12
N PHE A 196 -17.32 -10.08 24.87
CA PHE A 196 -16.64 -11.28 24.40
C PHE A 196 -17.66 -12.38 24.12
N LYS A 197 -17.70 -12.88 22.88
CA LYS A 197 -18.51 -14.06 22.57
C LYS A 197 -18.13 -15.24 23.48
N PRO A 198 -19.07 -16.04 24.02
CA PRO A 198 -20.48 -16.15 23.66
C PRO A 198 -21.45 -15.36 24.57
N TYR A 199 -21.00 -14.41 25.37
CA TYR A 199 -21.77 -13.81 26.45
C TYR A 199 -22.60 -12.56 26.10
N GLY A 200 -22.70 -12.16 24.84
CA GLY A 200 -23.49 -10.99 24.51
C GLY A 200 -23.68 -10.71 23.04
N HIS A 201 -24.71 -9.93 22.72
CA HIS A 201 -24.97 -9.32 21.43
C HIS A 201 -24.30 -7.95 21.30
N SER A 202 -23.30 -7.65 22.14
CA SER A 202 -22.64 -6.36 22.12
C SER A 202 -21.84 -6.18 20.82
N SER A 203 -22.02 -5.03 20.20
CA SER A 203 -21.11 -4.53 19.17
C SER A 203 -19.70 -4.43 19.76
N GLN A 204 -18.72 -4.83 18.97
CA GLN A 204 -17.32 -4.62 19.30
C GLN A 204 -16.81 -3.44 18.47
N THR A 205 -16.08 -2.55 19.10
CA THR A 205 -15.38 -1.46 18.42
C THR A 205 -13.89 -1.57 18.73
N MET A 206 -13.08 -1.47 17.70
CA MET A 206 -11.63 -1.54 17.78
C MET A 206 -11.03 -0.39 16.99
N GLN A 207 -10.22 0.44 17.64
CA GLN A 207 -9.55 1.56 17.02
C GLN A 207 -8.05 1.53 17.33
N LEU A 208 -7.23 1.90 16.37
CA LEU A 208 -5.80 2.10 16.52
C LEU A 208 -5.40 3.39 15.82
N ALA A 209 -4.58 4.18 16.47
CA ALA A 209 -3.86 5.27 15.84
C ALA A 209 -2.38 5.14 16.19
N ALA A 210 -1.51 5.34 15.22
CA ALA A 210 -0.06 5.32 15.43
C ALA A 210 0.65 6.33 14.54
N ASP A 211 1.63 7.01 15.11
CA ASP A 211 2.62 7.81 14.39
C ASP A 211 3.90 6.99 14.30
N LEU A 212 4.43 6.86 13.08
CA LEU A 212 5.53 5.97 12.76
C LEU A 212 6.64 6.76 12.06
N SER A 213 7.90 6.36 12.27
CA SER A 213 9.05 6.94 11.57
C SER A 213 10.00 5.87 11.03
N GLY A 214 10.71 6.21 9.95
CA GLY A 214 11.72 5.34 9.34
C GLY A 214 11.20 3.95 8.92
N VAL A 215 9.94 3.87 8.49
CA VAL A 215 9.28 2.59 8.19
C VAL A 215 9.73 2.05 6.84
N THR A 216 10.15 0.80 6.83
CA THR A 216 10.24 0.00 5.60
C THR A 216 8.99 -0.86 5.50
N LEU A 217 8.21 -0.67 4.43
CA LEU A 217 6.99 -1.42 4.17
C LEU A 217 7.23 -2.40 3.01
N ASP A 218 7.34 -3.69 3.34
CA ASP A 218 7.38 -4.81 2.39
C ASP A 218 5.96 -5.36 2.21
N TYR A 219 5.20 -4.70 1.36
CA TYR A 219 3.75 -4.94 1.23
C TYR A 219 3.41 -6.16 0.38
N GLN A 220 4.33 -6.62 -0.48
CA GLN A 220 4.09 -7.75 -1.38
C GLN A 220 5.41 -8.41 -1.79
N PRO A 221 5.55 -9.74 -1.62
CA PRO A 221 6.75 -10.46 -2.04
C PRO A 221 7.11 -10.22 -3.52
N GLY A 222 8.36 -9.88 -3.78
CA GLY A 222 8.88 -9.61 -5.12
C GLY A 222 8.57 -8.22 -5.67
N TRP A 223 7.93 -7.36 -4.89
CA TRP A 223 7.75 -5.94 -5.21
C TRP A 223 8.80 -5.10 -4.44
N PRO A 224 9.20 -3.94 -4.97
CA PRO A 224 10.11 -3.06 -4.24
C PRO A 224 9.47 -2.58 -2.94
N ALA A 225 10.19 -2.66 -1.84
CA ALA A 225 9.72 -2.15 -0.55
C ALA A 225 9.65 -0.61 -0.57
N ALA A 226 8.60 -0.06 0.02
CA ALA A 226 8.50 1.37 0.24
C ALA A 226 9.23 1.76 1.53
N ARG A 227 10.01 2.84 1.47
CA ARG A 227 10.65 3.47 2.64
C ARG A 227 9.93 4.78 2.93
N LEU A 228 9.37 4.89 4.12
CA LEU A 228 8.55 6.01 4.54
C LEU A 228 9.25 6.75 5.68
N THR A 229 9.37 8.07 5.58
CA THR A 229 10.09 8.89 6.58
C THR A 229 9.22 9.07 7.82
N GLU A 230 8.02 9.59 7.62
CA GLU A 230 7.01 9.78 8.67
C GLU A 230 5.69 9.24 8.14
N SER A 231 4.96 8.51 8.96
CA SER A 231 3.71 7.88 8.56
C SER A 231 2.70 7.90 9.69
N GLN A 232 1.45 7.98 9.34
CA GLN A 232 0.33 7.82 10.26
C GLN A 232 -0.49 6.60 9.85
N LEU A 233 -0.90 5.82 10.85
CA LEU A 233 -1.78 4.68 10.68
C LEU A 233 -3.02 4.86 11.53
N ARG A 234 -4.20 4.61 10.97
CA ARG A 234 -5.47 4.57 11.68
C ARG A 234 -6.23 3.31 11.31
N LEU A 235 -6.74 2.62 12.30
CA LEU A 235 -7.68 1.52 12.16
C LEU A 235 -8.97 1.93 12.86
N ASP A 236 -10.11 1.74 12.20
CA ASP A 236 -11.44 1.91 12.76
C ASP A 236 -12.29 0.72 12.31
N ASP A 237 -12.43 -0.26 13.21
CA ASP A 237 -13.07 -1.55 13.01
C ASP A 237 -12.56 -2.29 11.76
N THR A 238 -13.17 -2.02 10.60
CA THR A 238 -12.88 -2.67 9.32
C THR A 238 -12.17 -1.76 8.31
N ARG A 239 -11.88 -0.53 8.70
CA ARG A 239 -11.21 0.45 7.86
C ARG A 239 -9.81 0.75 8.38
N ILE A 240 -8.85 0.65 7.50
CA ILE A 240 -7.46 1.05 7.77
C ILE A 240 -7.11 2.18 6.81
N ASP A 241 -6.65 3.28 7.35
CA ASP A 241 -6.11 4.40 6.59
C ASP A 241 -4.65 4.62 7.02
N ALA A 242 -3.77 4.74 6.07
CA ALA A 242 -2.36 5.10 6.30
C ALA A 242 -1.97 6.27 5.41
N TRP A 243 -1.14 7.14 5.92
CA TRP A 243 -0.66 8.31 5.20
C TRP A 243 0.82 8.54 5.49
N SER A 244 1.56 9.02 4.49
CA SER A 244 2.95 9.43 4.61
C SER A 244 3.21 10.65 3.74
N ALA A 245 3.80 11.69 4.32
CA ALA A 245 4.15 12.91 3.60
C ALA A 245 5.28 12.69 2.60
N GLN A 246 6.25 11.86 2.96
CA GLN A 246 7.45 11.60 2.18
C GLN A 246 7.88 10.14 2.28
N GLY A 247 8.34 9.62 1.15
CA GLY A 247 8.85 8.27 1.08
C GLY A 247 9.69 8.05 -0.16
N GLN A 248 10.08 6.80 -0.36
CA GLN A 248 10.83 6.33 -1.52
C GLN A 248 10.33 4.95 -1.94
N LEU A 249 10.11 4.74 -3.23
CA LEU A 249 9.83 3.45 -3.84
C LEU A 249 10.84 3.20 -4.96
N ALA A 250 11.73 2.22 -4.78
CA ALA A 250 12.90 2.07 -5.63
C ALA A 250 13.69 3.39 -5.70
N GLU A 251 13.82 4.01 -6.88
CA GLU A 251 14.49 5.29 -7.09
C GLU A 251 13.54 6.50 -7.07
N LEU A 252 12.21 6.26 -7.01
CA LEU A 252 11.21 7.32 -7.02
C LEU A 252 11.02 7.93 -5.63
N SER A 253 11.02 9.26 -5.57
CA SER A 253 10.57 10.00 -4.39
C SER A 253 9.04 10.02 -4.36
N LEU A 254 8.46 9.54 -3.26
CA LEU A 254 7.03 9.57 -3.00
C LEU A 254 6.67 10.82 -2.20
N VAL A 255 5.53 11.43 -2.53
CA VAL A 255 4.98 12.60 -1.85
C VAL A 255 3.48 12.36 -1.64
N ASP A 256 2.98 12.72 -0.46
CA ASP A 256 1.55 12.64 -0.11
C ASP A 256 0.91 11.28 -0.44
N THR A 257 1.57 10.22 0.01
CA THR A 257 1.07 8.86 -0.19
C THR A 257 -0.02 8.53 0.83
N ALA A 258 -1.19 8.13 0.35
CA ALA A 258 -2.30 7.68 1.16
C ALA A 258 -2.75 6.28 0.73
N VAL A 259 -2.98 5.40 1.70
CA VAL A 259 -3.48 4.05 1.49
C VAL A 259 -4.72 3.85 2.34
N GLY A 260 -5.83 3.45 1.72
CA GLY A 260 -7.05 3.07 2.42
C GLY A 260 -7.38 1.60 2.16
N LEU A 261 -7.66 0.85 3.21
CA LEU A 261 -8.14 -0.52 3.14
C LEU A 261 -9.51 -0.61 3.81
N HIS A 262 -10.49 -1.11 3.10
CA HIS A 262 -11.83 -1.35 3.63
C HIS A 262 -12.18 -2.84 3.54
N VAL A 263 -12.36 -3.48 4.70
CA VAL A 263 -12.70 -4.90 4.81
C VAL A 263 -14.20 -5.08 4.88
N GLY A 264 -14.84 -5.36 3.74
CA GLY A 264 -16.26 -5.71 3.67
C GLY A 264 -16.50 -7.22 3.74
N SER A 265 -17.79 -7.63 3.80
CA SER A 265 -18.18 -9.04 3.77
C SER A 265 -17.79 -9.72 2.46
N ASP A 266 -17.98 -9.06 1.34
CA ASP A 266 -17.88 -9.61 0.00
C ASP A 266 -16.59 -9.22 -0.72
N ALA A 267 -15.97 -8.08 -0.36
CA ALA A 267 -14.78 -7.53 -0.97
C ALA A 267 -13.85 -6.89 0.07
N ILE A 268 -12.55 -6.83 -0.25
CA ILE A 268 -11.54 -6.09 0.51
C ILE A 268 -10.94 -5.06 -0.45
N TRP A 269 -11.44 -3.84 -0.37
CA TRP A 269 -11.00 -2.76 -1.23
C TRP A 269 -9.74 -2.09 -0.72
N LEU A 270 -8.72 -2.04 -1.56
CA LEU A 270 -7.54 -1.19 -1.37
C LEU A 270 -7.63 0.00 -2.30
N ASN A 271 -7.37 1.19 -1.77
CA ASN A 271 -7.21 2.43 -2.52
C ASN A 271 -5.82 2.99 -2.19
N LEU A 272 -5.04 3.26 -3.21
CA LEU A 272 -3.73 3.92 -3.11
C LEU A 272 -3.78 5.23 -3.88
N GLN A 273 -3.35 6.31 -3.25
CA GLN A 273 -3.13 7.61 -3.89
C GLN A 273 -1.71 8.04 -3.57
N THR A 274 -0.95 8.45 -4.57
CA THR A 274 0.41 8.93 -4.35
C THR A 274 0.82 9.89 -5.45
N GLN A 275 1.71 10.82 -5.09
CA GLN A 275 2.50 11.55 -6.06
C GLN A 275 3.94 11.05 -6.00
N SER A 276 4.58 10.99 -7.15
CA SER A 276 6.00 10.68 -7.22
C SER A 276 6.74 11.68 -8.10
N ASN A 277 7.99 11.91 -7.76
CA ASN A 277 8.92 12.70 -8.55
C ASN A 277 10.14 11.84 -8.84
N GLY A 278 10.54 11.81 -10.09
CA GLY A 278 11.70 11.08 -10.54
C GLY A 278 12.04 11.42 -11.98
N LYS A 279 13.18 10.97 -12.47
CA LYS A 279 13.51 11.07 -13.89
C LYS A 279 12.61 10.13 -14.70
N PRO A 280 12.29 10.44 -15.96
CA PRO A 280 11.46 9.58 -16.80
C PRO A 280 11.91 8.11 -16.83
N GLY A 281 13.23 7.86 -16.93
CA GLY A 281 13.80 6.51 -16.89
C GLY A 281 13.63 5.79 -15.55
N GLU A 282 13.69 6.51 -14.44
CA GLU A 282 13.47 5.97 -13.08
C GLU A 282 12.02 5.52 -12.90
N ILE A 283 11.06 6.30 -13.46
CA ILE A 283 9.64 5.93 -13.45
C ILE A 283 9.41 4.62 -14.21
N VAL A 284 9.97 4.51 -15.42
CA VAL A 284 9.86 3.28 -16.23
C VAL A 284 10.51 2.10 -15.50
N SER A 285 11.72 2.28 -14.95
CA SER A 285 12.43 1.23 -14.19
C SER A 285 11.65 0.78 -12.95
N ALA A 286 10.99 1.70 -12.25
CA ALA A 286 10.15 1.34 -11.11
C ALA A 286 8.91 0.54 -11.55
N LEU A 287 8.28 0.91 -12.66
CA LEU A 287 7.14 0.19 -13.23
C LEU A 287 7.53 -1.23 -13.70
N GLU A 288 8.71 -1.40 -14.29
CA GLU A 288 9.23 -2.71 -14.71
C GLU A 288 9.44 -3.67 -13.54
N GLN A 289 9.75 -3.16 -12.35
CA GLN A 289 9.89 -3.94 -11.13
C GLN A 289 8.56 -4.43 -10.56
N LEU A 290 7.42 -3.94 -11.07
CA LEU A 290 6.09 -4.35 -10.63
C LEU A 290 5.61 -5.56 -11.46
N PRO A 291 5.57 -6.79 -10.91
CA PRO A 291 5.23 -8.00 -11.67
C PRO A 291 3.85 -7.94 -12.35
N ALA A 292 2.90 -7.21 -11.76
CA ALA A 292 1.57 -7.02 -12.33
C ALA A 292 1.59 -6.20 -13.63
N LEU A 293 2.55 -5.28 -13.76
CA LEU A 293 2.69 -4.39 -14.91
C LEU A 293 3.65 -4.95 -15.96
N SER A 294 4.62 -5.79 -15.58
CA SER A 294 5.59 -6.38 -16.51
C SER A 294 4.93 -7.20 -17.64
N LYS A 295 3.74 -7.71 -17.45
CA LYS A 295 2.97 -8.43 -18.46
C LYS A 295 2.24 -7.51 -19.46
N ALA A 296 2.06 -6.23 -19.12
CA ALA A 296 1.39 -5.25 -19.97
C ALA A 296 2.34 -4.55 -20.96
N TYR A 297 3.65 -4.80 -20.91
CA TYR A 297 4.67 -4.06 -21.65
C TYR A 297 5.48 -4.84 -22.70
N PRO A 298 4.92 -5.67 -23.58
CA PRO A 298 5.69 -6.22 -24.70
C PRO A 298 6.28 -5.12 -25.58
N VAL A 299 5.65 -3.95 -25.60
CA VAL A 299 5.97 -2.80 -26.46
C VAL A 299 7.06 -1.92 -25.88
N MET A 300 7.09 -1.76 -24.55
CA MET A 300 8.10 -0.88 -23.93
C MET A 300 9.51 -1.47 -23.93
N ARG A 301 9.66 -2.75 -24.22
CA ARG A 301 11.00 -3.40 -24.31
C ARG A 301 11.90 -2.81 -25.41
N ASP A 302 11.29 -2.27 -26.46
CA ASP A 302 12.02 -1.68 -27.59
C ASP A 302 12.18 -0.15 -27.43
N LEU A 303 11.62 0.43 -26.35
CA LEU A 303 11.70 1.86 -26.07
C LEU A 303 12.66 2.12 -24.89
N THR A 304 13.57 3.03 -25.09
CA THR A 304 14.41 3.59 -24.03
C THR A 304 13.89 4.97 -23.68
N VAL A 305 13.43 5.14 -22.44
CA VAL A 305 12.96 6.42 -21.93
C VAL A 305 14.04 7.03 -21.06
N GLY A 306 14.38 8.30 -21.33
CA GLY A 306 15.41 9.05 -20.61
C GLY A 306 15.01 10.52 -20.43
N GLY A 307 15.93 11.30 -19.91
CA GLY A 307 15.77 12.72 -19.59
C GLY A 307 16.30 12.99 -18.19
N ASP A 308 16.82 14.20 -17.99
CA ASP A 308 17.37 14.61 -16.68
C ASP A 308 16.39 15.47 -15.87
N ASP A 309 15.38 16.02 -16.52
CA ASP A 309 14.39 16.85 -15.86
C ASP A 309 13.38 16.00 -15.08
N PRO A 310 13.02 16.42 -13.86
CA PRO A 310 12.10 15.66 -13.03
C PRO A 310 10.70 15.63 -13.66
N THR A 311 10.12 14.46 -13.66
CA THR A 311 8.74 14.19 -14.07
C THR A 311 7.89 13.95 -12.83
N THR A 312 6.76 14.64 -12.74
CA THR A 312 5.78 14.42 -11.68
C THR A 312 4.74 13.43 -12.15
N THR A 313 4.49 12.43 -11.33
CA THR A 313 3.45 11.42 -11.57
C THR A 313 2.45 11.42 -10.43
N THR A 314 1.16 11.46 -10.74
CA THR A 314 0.08 11.24 -9.78
C THR A 314 -0.60 9.92 -10.10
N ALA A 315 -0.69 9.03 -9.14
CA ALA A 315 -1.27 7.70 -9.32
C ALA A 315 -2.42 7.47 -8.33
N ASN A 316 -3.56 7.00 -8.85
CA ASN A 316 -4.69 6.51 -8.08
C ASN A 316 -4.93 5.07 -8.51
N VAL A 317 -4.84 4.14 -7.56
CA VAL A 317 -5.00 2.71 -7.80
C VAL A 317 -6.04 2.16 -6.85
N ARG A 318 -7.03 1.45 -7.38
CA ARG A 318 -8.08 0.81 -6.60
C ARG A 318 -8.28 -0.61 -7.07
N PHE A 319 -8.39 -1.56 -6.14
CA PHE A 319 -8.71 -2.94 -6.46
C PHE A 319 -9.25 -3.72 -5.26
N ASP A 320 -9.95 -4.81 -5.54
CA ASP A 320 -10.34 -5.80 -4.54
C ASP A 320 -9.22 -6.83 -4.37
N LEU A 321 -8.67 -6.94 -3.16
CA LEU A 321 -7.60 -7.89 -2.83
C LEU A 321 -7.97 -9.37 -3.05
N ARG A 322 -9.27 -9.68 -3.10
CA ARG A 322 -9.76 -11.05 -3.39
C ARG A 322 -9.85 -11.34 -4.88
N ASN A 323 -9.88 -10.29 -5.73
CA ASN A 323 -10.08 -10.41 -7.17
C ASN A 323 -9.34 -9.32 -7.95
N VAL A 324 -8.04 -9.24 -7.77
CA VAL A 324 -7.18 -8.11 -8.21
C VAL A 324 -7.34 -7.81 -9.70
N GLY A 325 -7.18 -8.80 -10.58
CA GLY A 325 -7.16 -8.57 -12.03
C GLY A 325 -8.44 -7.89 -12.57
N PRO A 326 -9.63 -8.48 -12.39
CA PRO A 326 -10.88 -7.90 -12.89
C PRO A 326 -11.33 -6.62 -12.19
N SER A 327 -10.87 -6.36 -10.97
CA SER A 327 -11.27 -5.19 -10.18
C SER A 327 -10.27 -4.03 -10.21
N LEU A 328 -9.13 -4.24 -10.89
CA LEU A 328 -8.06 -3.25 -10.94
C LEU A 328 -8.49 -2.01 -11.73
N ASP A 329 -8.53 -0.89 -11.05
CA ASP A 329 -8.79 0.44 -11.61
C ASP A 329 -7.56 1.32 -11.33
N VAL A 330 -6.95 1.80 -12.39
CA VAL A 330 -5.73 2.60 -12.37
C VAL A 330 -5.98 3.90 -13.13
N ASP A 331 -5.70 5.03 -12.51
CA ASP A 331 -5.66 6.36 -13.12
C ASP A 331 -4.30 6.97 -12.79
N VAL A 332 -3.47 7.23 -13.80
CA VAL A 332 -2.12 7.78 -13.66
C VAL A 332 -1.97 8.98 -14.58
N ASP A 333 -1.64 10.12 -14.01
CA ASP A 333 -1.28 11.34 -14.72
C ASP A 333 0.25 11.54 -14.64
N VAL A 334 0.89 11.79 -15.76
CA VAL A 334 2.33 12.02 -15.89
C VAL A 334 2.58 13.36 -16.58
N ALA A 335 3.15 14.32 -15.87
CA ALA A 335 3.57 15.59 -16.43
C ALA A 335 5.03 15.47 -16.92
N LEU A 336 5.20 15.23 -18.20
CA LEU A 336 6.50 15.08 -18.86
C LEU A 336 7.16 16.45 -19.06
N THR A 337 8.45 16.54 -18.73
CA THR A 337 9.27 17.71 -18.98
C THR A 337 10.57 17.29 -19.63
N ASN A 338 10.79 17.72 -20.87
CA ASN A 338 12.03 17.51 -21.63
C ASN A 338 12.55 16.04 -21.62
N ALA A 339 11.64 15.08 -21.64
CA ALA A 339 11.98 13.67 -21.69
C ALA A 339 12.52 13.28 -23.07
N THR A 340 13.20 12.15 -23.17
CA THR A 340 13.65 11.54 -24.41
C THR A 340 13.07 10.14 -24.55
N VAL A 341 12.68 9.77 -25.76
CA VAL A 341 12.23 8.40 -26.08
C VAL A 341 12.98 7.94 -27.31
N ALA A 342 13.71 6.85 -27.20
CA ALA A 342 14.39 6.22 -28.31
C ALA A 342 13.79 4.84 -28.60
N SER A 343 13.57 4.55 -29.88
CA SER A 343 13.15 3.23 -30.37
C SER A 343 14.30 2.56 -31.07
N ALA A 344 14.80 1.45 -30.53
CA ALA A 344 15.83 0.64 -31.19
C ALA A 344 15.30 0.01 -32.47
N LEU A 345 14.01 -0.30 -32.55
CA LEU A 345 13.36 -0.89 -33.70
C LEU A 345 13.32 0.05 -34.89
N LEU A 346 13.05 1.34 -34.65
CA LEU A 346 12.96 2.37 -35.69
C LEU A 346 14.28 3.08 -35.92
N ASP A 347 15.28 2.88 -35.07
CA ASP A 347 16.52 3.66 -35.04
C ASP A 347 16.21 5.17 -35.01
N LEU A 348 15.27 5.56 -34.16
CA LEU A 348 14.74 6.91 -34.09
C LEU A 348 14.67 7.39 -32.64
N GLN A 349 15.05 8.65 -32.44
CA GLN A 349 14.93 9.31 -31.12
C GLN A 349 14.03 10.54 -31.22
N ALA A 350 13.08 10.62 -30.29
CA ALA A 350 12.31 11.81 -30.00
C ALA A 350 12.91 12.49 -28.76
N ALA A 351 13.29 13.74 -28.87
CA ALA A 351 13.87 14.55 -27.80
C ALA A 351 12.86 15.61 -27.32
N SER A 352 13.13 16.20 -26.17
CA SER A 352 12.34 17.31 -25.59
C SER A 352 10.84 17.01 -25.51
N LEU A 353 10.50 15.75 -25.18
CA LEU A 353 9.12 15.33 -25.02
C LEU A 353 8.53 16.01 -23.77
N SER A 354 7.49 16.82 -23.98
CA SER A 354 6.86 17.61 -22.91
C SER A 354 5.35 17.67 -23.12
N GLY A 355 4.60 17.68 -22.01
CA GLY A 355 3.13 17.67 -22.00
C GLY A 355 2.57 16.66 -21.02
N ASP A 356 1.25 16.53 -20.97
CA ASP A 356 0.56 15.65 -20.04
C ASP A 356 0.17 14.33 -20.71
N LEU A 357 0.54 13.22 -20.10
CA LEU A 357 0.16 11.87 -20.46
C LEU A 357 -0.68 11.27 -19.34
N ARG A 358 -1.81 10.68 -19.69
CA ARG A 358 -2.71 10.02 -18.77
C ARG A 358 -2.94 8.56 -19.18
N TYR A 359 -2.99 7.68 -18.19
CA TYR A 359 -3.43 6.30 -18.36
C TYR A 359 -4.63 6.01 -17.47
N ARG A 360 -5.66 5.39 -18.03
CA ARG A 360 -6.81 4.84 -17.29
C ARG A 360 -7.09 3.42 -17.72
N THR A 361 -7.46 2.57 -16.77
CA THR A 361 -7.79 1.16 -17.06
C THR A 361 -8.88 1.01 -18.14
N LEU A 362 -9.85 1.90 -18.17
CA LEU A 362 -11.00 1.81 -19.09
C LEU A 362 -10.73 2.41 -20.47
N THR A 363 -9.92 3.45 -20.58
CA THR A 363 -9.72 4.21 -21.83
C THR A 363 -8.32 4.05 -22.40
N GLY A 364 -7.37 3.47 -21.66
CA GLY A 364 -5.99 3.36 -22.06
C GLY A 364 -5.23 4.68 -21.91
N PHE A 365 -4.28 4.91 -22.81
CA PHE A 365 -3.45 6.12 -22.84
C PHE A 365 -4.15 7.27 -23.55
N GLU A 366 -4.04 8.45 -22.97
CA GLU A 366 -4.50 9.73 -23.53
C GLU A 366 -3.41 10.78 -23.32
N SER A 367 -3.30 11.74 -24.27
CA SER A 367 -2.37 12.86 -24.13
C SER A 367 -3.09 14.20 -24.26
N THR A 368 -2.49 15.22 -23.66
CA THR A 368 -2.94 16.61 -23.84
C THR A 368 -1.72 17.50 -24.02
N GLY A 369 -1.63 18.13 -25.19
CA GLY A 369 -0.58 19.11 -25.51
C GLY A 369 0.84 18.52 -25.52
N VAL A 370 0.99 17.22 -25.81
CA VAL A 370 2.30 16.59 -25.90
C VAL A 370 3.02 17.02 -27.15
N THR A 371 4.24 17.49 -27.00
CA THR A 371 5.14 17.88 -28.09
C THR A 371 6.49 17.19 -27.92
N ALA A 372 7.17 16.94 -29.03
CA ALA A 372 8.51 16.37 -29.07
C ALA A 372 9.36 17.02 -30.16
N ARG A 373 10.61 16.63 -30.28
CA ARG A 373 11.49 16.96 -31.40
C ARG A 373 12.02 15.70 -32.06
N VAL A 374 11.79 15.61 -33.36
CA VAL A 374 12.33 14.55 -34.21
C VAL A 374 13.00 15.24 -35.39
N PHE A 375 14.23 14.82 -35.78
CA PHE A 375 15.04 15.49 -36.79
C PHE A 375 15.19 17.01 -36.52
N ASP A 376 15.40 17.40 -35.27
CA ASP A 376 15.45 18.80 -34.82
C ASP A 376 14.18 19.64 -35.13
N ARG A 377 13.08 19.02 -35.52
CA ARG A 377 11.79 19.67 -35.80
C ARG A 377 10.78 19.34 -34.71
N GLN A 378 9.90 20.31 -34.46
CA GLN A 378 8.81 20.11 -33.51
C GLN A 378 7.77 19.14 -34.07
N VAL A 379 7.33 18.22 -33.24
CA VAL A 379 6.31 17.21 -33.51
C VAL A 379 5.18 17.41 -32.53
N ALA A 380 3.93 17.49 -32.99
CA ALA A 380 2.76 17.34 -32.14
C ALA A 380 2.47 15.84 -31.98
N VAL A 381 2.19 15.42 -30.76
CA VAL A 381 1.90 14.02 -30.42
C VAL A 381 0.53 13.94 -29.78
N ASP A 382 -0.40 13.31 -30.47
CA ASP A 382 -1.73 12.98 -29.96
C ASP A 382 -1.78 11.49 -29.60
N ILE A 383 -2.21 11.19 -28.39
CA ILE A 383 -2.40 9.81 -27.91
C ILE A 383 -3.82 9.67 -27.40
N GLY A 384 -4.53 8.63 -27.83
CA GLY A 384 -5.89 8.42 -27.33
C GLY A 384 -6.62 7.26 -28.00
N PRO A 385 -7.68 6.74 -27.34
CA PRO A 385 -8.45 5.60 -27.84
C PRO A 385 -9.19 5.91 -29.15
N GLN A 386 -9.45 7.18 -29.46
CA GLN A 386 -10.07 7.59 -30.73
C GLN A 386 -9.19 7.32 -31.95
N LEU A 387 -7.88 7.12 -31.75
CA LEU A 387 -6.90 6.80 -32.79
C LEU A 387 -6.74 5.29 -32.99
N ALA A 388 -7.35 4.48 -32.11
CA ALA A 388 -7.23 3.03 -32.15
C ALA A 388 -7.86 2.44 -33.43
N THR A 389 -7.12 1.56 -34.10
CA THR A 389 -7.58 0.88 -35.32
C THR A 389 -8.15 -0.51 -35.04
N ALA A 390 -7.95 -1.05 -33.81
CA ALA A 390 -8.46 -2.35 -33.37
C ALA A 390 -8.99 -2.27 -31.94
N PRO A 391 -9.96 -3.14 -31.55
CA PRO A 391 -10.57 -3.12 -30.21
C PRO A 391 -9.61 -3.47 -29.08
N ASP A 392 -8.53 -4.21 -29.37
CA ASP A 392 -7.50 -4.65 -28.43
C ASP A 392 -6.26 -3.74 -28.41
N THR A 393 -6.37 -2.54 -29.02
CA THR A 393 -5.27 -1.56 -29.05
C THR A 393 -4.97 -1.09 -27.62
N LEU A 394 -3.72 -1.27 -27.21
CA LEU A 394 -3.19 -0.84 -25.90
C LEU A 394 -2.75 0.62 -25.94
N LEU A 395 -2.17 1.04 -27.09
CA LEU A 395 -1.69 2.40 -27.31
C LEU A 395 -1.95 2.78 -28.76
N ALA A 396 -2.62 3.90 -28.97
CA ALA A 396 -2.75 4.54 -30.28
C ALA A 396 -2.22 5.96 -30.21
N ALA A 397 -1.31 6.31 -31.10
CA ALA A 397 -0.69 7.63 -31.16
C ALA A 397 -0.60 8.13 -32.60
N GLN A 398 -0.69 9.44 -32.75
CA GLN A 398 -0.48 10.16 -34.01
C GLN A 398 0.60 11.22 -33.82
N PHE A 399 1.51 11.31 -34.76
CA PHE A 399 2.62 12.25 -34.77
C PHE A 399 2.49 13.09 -36.04
N ASP A 400 2.32 14.40 -35.88
CA ASP A 400 2.23 15.34 -36.99
C ASP A 400 3.45 16.27 -37.01
N PHE A 401 4.23 16.26 -38.07
CA PHE A 401 5.44 17.06 -38.18
C PHE A 401 5.84 17.32 -39.65
N GLU A 402 6.79 18.22 -39.83
CA GLU A 402 7.43 18.46 -41.10
C GLU A 402 8.75 17.66 -41.22
N ALA A 403 8.92 16.84 -42.23
CA ALA A 403 10.14 16.09 -42.52
C ALA A 403 10.86 16.65 -43.76
N ALA A 404 12.16 16.91 -43.65
CA ALA A 404 12.98 17.19 -44.81
C ALA A 404 13.43 15.88 -45.45
N VAL A 405 13.49 15.86 -46.79
CA VAL A 405 13.98 14.70 -47.52
C VAL A 405 15.39 14.31 -47.08
N SER A 406 16.26 15.28 -46.85
CA SER A 406 17.64 15.08 -46.35
C SER A 406 17.67 14.34 -45.00
N ASP A 407 16.76 14.67 -44.10
CA ASP A 407 16.72 14.11 -42.75
C ASP A 407 16.29 12.64 -42.80
N VAL A 408 15.27 12.32 -43.61
CA VAL A 408 14.80 10.96 -43.85
C VAL A 408 15.85 10.08 -44.51
N LEU A 409 16.55 10.61 -45.52
CA LEU A 409 17.63 9.90 -46.21
C LEU A 409 18.79 9.60 -45.26
N SER A 410 19.20 10.59 -44.48
CA SER A 410 20.26 10.44 -43.47
C SER A 410 19.90 9.38 -42.44
N TRP A 411 18.67 9.41 -41.92
CA TRP A 411 18.14 8.42 -40.99
C TRP A 411 18.18 6.99 -41.56
N ARG A 412 17.84 6.83 -42.85
CA ARG A 412 17.87 5.52 -43.53
C ARG A 412 19.25 5.12 -44.07
N GLY A 413 20.29 5.92 -43.81
CA GLY A 413 21.66 5.64 -44.26
C GLY A 413 21.84 5.72 -45.81
N VAL A 414 20.93 6.41 -46.51
CA VAL A 414 21.01 6.61 -47.92
C VAL A 414 22.02 7.72 -48.24
N SER A 415 23.18 7.35 -48.75
CA SER A 415 24.29 8.29 -48.92
C SER A 415 24.46 8.81 -50.38
N TYR A 416 23.64 8.35 -51.30
CA TYR A 416 23.72 8.92 -52.65
C TYR A 416 22.62 9.92 -52.96
N PRO A 417 22.93 10.94 -53.78
CA PRO A 417 22.00 12.03 -54.03
C PRO A 417 20.77 11.51 -54.78
N LEU A 418 19.64 11.45 -54.09
CA LEU A 418 18.36 11.35 -54.77
C LEU A 418 18.02 12.71 -55.36
N PRO A 419 17.45 12.77 -56.58
CA PRO A 419 17.00 14.03 -57.18
C PRO A 419 15.70 14.54 -56.50
N ALA A 420 15.68 14.58 -55.20
CA ALA A 420 14.53 14.99 -54.39
C ALA A 420 14.98 15.93 -53.27
N GLU A 421 14.33 17.07 -53.17
CA GLU A 421 14.62 18.13 -52.21
C GLU A 421 13.33 18.72 -51.61
N GLY A 422 13.41 19.22 -50.41
CA GLY A 422 12.31 19.96 -49.80
C GLY A 422 11.83 19.39 -48.49
N VAL A 423 10.70 19.91 -48.02
CA VAL A 423 10.08 19.57 -46.72
C VAL A 423 8.60 19.29 -46.96
N ALA A 424 8.10 18.19 -46.43
CA ALA A 424 6.70 17.83 -46.51
C ALA A 424 6.10 17.61 -45.09
N ALA A 425 4.81 17.92 -44.95
CA ALA A 425 4.05 17.50 -43.79
C ALA A 425 3.87 15.98 -43.85
N VAL A 426 4.11 15.34 -42.68
CA VAL A 426 4.01 13.89 -42.47
C VAL A 426 3.15 13.63 -41.26
N THR A 427 2.21 12.70 -41.40
CA THR A 427 1.45 12.13 -40.31
C THR A 427 1.88 10.68 -40.12
N VAL A 428 2.27 10.33 -38.90
CA VAL A 428 2.63 8.95 -38.54
C VAL A 428 1.61 8.45 -37.48
N GLY A 429 0.85 7.43 -37.85
CA GLY A 429 -0.03 6.70 -36.94
C GLY A 429 0.69 5.48 -36.37
N LEU A 430 0.68 5.34 -35.04
CA LEU A 430 1.18 4.19 -34.30
C LEU A 430 0.03 3.50 -33.60
N ASN A 431 -0.16 2.22 -33.82
CA ASN A 431 -1.10 1.39 -33.11
C ASN A 431 -0.38 0.17 -32.55
N VAL A 432 -0.56 -0.05 -31.27
CA VAL A 432 0.05 -1.12 -30.52
C VAL A 432 -1.04 -1.97 -29.88
N ALA A 433 -1.13 -3.21 -30.35
CA ALA A 433 -2.03 -4.24 -29.85
C ALA A 433 -1.21 -5.52 -29.57
N SER A 434 -1.68 -6.68 -29.99
CA SER A 434 -0.86 -7.91 -30.09
C SER A 434 0.29 -7.74 -31.10
N GLU A 435 0.10 -6.89 -32.10
CA GLU A 435 1.06 -6.51 -33.12
C GLU A 435 1.28 -5.00 -33.10
N VAL A 436 2.45 -4.55 -33.59
CA VAL A 436 2.75 -3.13 -33.79
C VAL A 436 2.44 -2.74 -35.20
N ALA A 437 1.65 -1.70 -35.40
CA ALA A 437 1.28 -1.14 -36.68
C ALA A 437 1.74 0.31 -36.78
N VAL A 438 2.44 0.66 -37.86
CA VAL A 438 2.83 2.03 -38.14
C VAL A 438 2.35 2.38 -39.57
N ASP A 439 1.59 3.46 -39.68
CA ASP A 439 1.12 4.01 -40.94
C ASP A 439 1.70 5.42 -41.12
N ILE A 440 2.34 5.67 -42.22
CA ILE A 440 2.95 6.97 -42.56
C ILE A 440 2.20 7.52 -43.76
N GLU A 441 1.71 8.75 -43.66
CA GLU A 441 0.98 9.43 -44.73
C GLU A 441 1.60 10.81 -45.00
N SER A 442 1.65 11.19 -46.27
CA SER A 442 2.06 12.51 -46.72
C SER A 442 1.46 12.79 -48.09
N ASP A 443 1.18 14.06 -48.41
CA ASP A 443 0.84 14.46 -49.79
C ASP A 443 2.07 14.94 -50.58
N LEU A 444 3.24 14.89 -49.97
CA LEU A 444 4.53 15.32 -50.48
C LEU A 444 4.52 16.75 -51.07
N LYS A 445 3.54 17.59 -50.75
CA LYS A 445 3.59 19.00 -51.09
C LYS A 445 4.78 19.66 -50.39
N GLY A 446 5.55 20.47 -51.05
CA GLY A 446 6.80 21.04 -50.53
C GLY A 446 8.06 20.26 -50.90
N VAL A 447 7.94 19.07 -51.51
CA VAL A 447 9.06 18.30 -52.05
C VAL A 447 9.09 18.43 -53.56
N SER A 448 10.24 18.74 -54.15
CA SER A 448 10.51 18.66 -55.58
C SER A 448 11.28 17.41 -55.94
N VAL A 449 11.06 16.87 -57.15
CA VAL A 449 11.82 15.76 -57.72
C VAL A 449 12.32 16.15 -59.08
N ASP A 450 13.62 16.28 -59.24
CA ASP A 450 14.26 16.69 -60.47
C ASP A 450 14.56 15.46 -61.39
N LEU A 451 13.50 14.99 -62.01
CA LEU A 451 13.54 13.93 -63.00
C LEU A 451 12.79 14.33 -64.26
N PRO A 452 13.10 13.76 -65.43
CA PRO A 452 12.31 13.98 -66.64
C PRO A 452 10.84 13.56 -66.48
N LEU A 453 9.93 14.27 -67.15
CA LEU A 453 8.52 13.88 -67.20
C LEU A 453 8.38 12.45 -67.78
N PRO A 454 7.52 11.62 -67.19
CA PRO A 454 6.49 11.90 -66.16
C PRO A 454 6.97 11.69 -64.72
N TRP A 455 8.25 11.55 -64.46
CA TRP A 455 8.80 11.20 -63.15
C TRP A 455 9.18 12.41 -62.29
N GLY A 456 9.32 13.56 -62.88
CA GLY A 456 9.60 14.82 -62.20
C GLY A 456 8.37 15.36 -61.47
N LYS A 457 8.57 16.08 -60.33
CA LYS A 457 7.54 16.68 -59.53
C LYS A 457 7.93 18.08 -59.10
N SER A 458 7.08 19.07 -59.36
CA SER A 458 7.28 20.41 -58.82
C SER A 458 6.93 20.49 -57.31
N VAL A 459 7.51 21.46 -56.63
CA VAL A 459 7.30 21.67 -55.17
C VAL A 459 5.84 21.85 -54.80
N GLU A 460 5.02 22.47 -55.66
CA GLU A 460 3.58 22.73 -55.41
C GLU A 460 2.66 21.52 -55.74
N ALA A 461 3.17 20.55 -56.50
CA ALA A 461 2.38 19.38 -56.89
C ALA A 461 2.21 18.45 -55.68
N ARG A 462 1.03 17.84 -55.56
CA ARG A 462 0.75 16.80 -54.56
C ARG A 462 0.99 15.42 -55.16
N ALA A 463 1.62 14.54 -54.37
CA ALA A 463 1.78 13.13 -54.70
C ALA A 463 1.55 12.33 -53.40
N PRO A 464 0.36 11.76 -53.19
CA PRO A 464 0.05 11.03 -51.94
C PRO A 464 1.04 9.85 -51.77
N LEU A 465 1.63 9.78 -50.58
CA LEU A 465 2.48 8.69 -50.10
C LEU A 465 1.78 8.03 -48.94
N LYS A 466 1.66 6.70 -49.01
CA LYS A 466 1.21 5.89 -47.88
C LYS A 466 2.17 4.73 -47.69
N VAL A 467 2.66 4.55 -46.48
CA VAL A 467 3.55 3.47 -46.08
C VAL A 467 2.96 2.78 -44.87
N SER A 468 2.78 1.48 -44.93
CA SER A 468 2.30 0.68 -43.82
C SER A 468 3.35 -0.33 -43.42
N TRP A 469 3.59 -0.41 -42.10
CA TRP A 469 4.51 -1.36 -41.51
C TRP A 469 3.76 -2.14 -40.43
N ARG A 470 3.93 -3.47 -40.41
CA ARG A 470 3.28 -4.37 -39.50
C ARG A 470 4.28 -5.40 -38.99
N ASP A 471 4.23 -5.67 -37.72
CA ASP A 471 4.89 -6.79 -37.04
C ASP A 471 6.36 -7.01 -37.38
N ARG A 472 7.17 -5.91 -37.39
CA ARG A 472 8.61 -5.88 -37.76
C ARG A 472 8.93 -6.18 -39.20
N GLU A 473 7.93 -6.35 -40.04
CA GLU A 473 8.08 -6.52 -41.49
C GLU A 473 7.39 -5.36 -42.21
N TRP A 474 8.04 -4.86 -43.29
CA TRP A 474 7.43 -3.86 -44.14
C TRP A 474 6.35 -4.51 -45.00
N ALA A 475 5.09 -4.33 -44.60
CA ALA A 475 3.96 -5.05 -45.17
C ALA A 475 3.56 -4.52 -46.56
N ALA A 476 3.64 -3.23 -46.81
CA ALA A 476 3.30 -2.61 -48.09
C ALA A 476 3.84 -1.20 -48.22
N TRP A 477 4.28 -0.85 -49.41
CA TRP A 477 4.55 0.51 -49.81
C TRP A 477 3.57 0.89 -50.94
N GLU A 478 2.75 1.88 -50.73
CA GLU A 478 1.88 2.42 -51.77
C GLU A 478 2.29 3.87 -52.07
N VAL A 479 2.94 4.09 -53.20
CA VAL A 479 3.23 5.44 -53.67
C VAL A 479 2.32 5.72 -54.85
N PHE A 480 1.35 6.60 -54.64
CA PHE A 480 0.52 7.08 -55.73
C PHE A 480 1.24 8.22 -56.46
N TRP A 481 1.87 7.89 -57.58
CA TRP A 481 2.56 8.86 -58.41
C TRP A 481 1.78 9.10 -59.72
N PHE A 482 1.26 10.32 -59.89
CA PHE A 482 0.45 10.72 -61.09
C PHE A 482 -0.75 9.80 -61.37
N GLY A 483 -1.44 9.31 -60.38
CA GLY A 483 -2.61 8.44 -60.56
C GLY A 483 -2.30 7.00 -61.00
N ARG A 484 -1.05 6.57 -60.94
CA ARG A 484 -0.62 5.18 -61.13
C ARG A 484 -0.13 4.64 -59.80
N ALA A 485 -0.73 3.52 -59.35
CA ALA A 485 -0.27 2.77 -58.20
C ALA A 485 0.90 1.86 -58.63
N SER A 486 2.03 1.89 -57.91
CA SER A 486 3.03 0.84 -57.94
C SER A 486 3.14 0.23 -56.55
N ALA A 487 2.74 -1.02 -56.40
CA ALA A 487 2.99 -1.80 -55.20
C ALA A 487 4.35 -2.49 -55.33
N ILE A 488 5.26 -2.27 -54.40
CA ILE A 488 6.47 -3.07 -54.25
C ILE A 488 6.26 -3.90 -52.98
N THR A 489 5.97 -5.18 -53.15
CA THR A 489 6.01 -6.15 -52.07
C THR A 489 7.42 -6.71 -52.02
N ASP A 490 8.21 -6.34 -51.03
CA ASP A 490 9.48 -7.03 -50.76
C ASP A 490 9.18 -8.10 -49.70
N THR A 491 8.94 -9.32 -50.15
CA THR A 491 9.04 -10.50 -49.30
C THR A 491 10.47 -10.97 -49.37
N PRO A 492 11.27 -10.87 -48.27
CA PRO A 492 12.57 -11.55 -48.26
C PRO A 492 12.31 -13.05 -48.35
N GLU A 493 12.76 -13.68 -49.43
CA GLU A 493 12.87 -15.15 -49.51
C GLU A 493 13.73 -15.60 -48.33
N ALA A 494 13.17 -16.54 -47.54
CA ALA A 494 13.88 -17.24 -46.48
C ALA A 494 15.07 -18.00 -47.13
N GLY A 495 16.29 -17.57 -46.78
CA GLY A 495 17.53 -18.26 -46.99
C GLY A 495 18.10 -18.76 -45.67
#